data_be698f22ec9cfe4edd719dab7f4be430
#
_entry.id   be698f22ec9cfe4edd719dab7f4be430
#
_cell.length_a   1.000
_cell.length_b   1.000
_cell.length_c   1.000
_cell.angle_alpha   90.00
_cell.angle_beta   90.00
_cell.angle_gamma   90.00
#
_symmetry.space_group_name_H-M   'P 1'
#
loop_
_entity.id
_entity.type
_entity.pdbx_description
1 polymer ?
#
loop_
_entity_poly.entity_id
_entity_poly.type
_entity_poly.pdbx_seq_one_letter_code
_entity_poly.pdbx_strand_id
1 'polypeptide(L)'
;MSRELEFDFPGLKVGIAEYEEGPTGCTVFHLPPGGAACSVDIRGGSPGTLGNYEWAHAVCFAGGSLYGLEAACGVAAELMALRGNTVGWTDVELVLGAIVYDFGRRDNAVYPDAELGRLALRAARYGVFPLGRRGAGRSVTVGKTFGMEGGEFSGQGGAFRQVGETRIAVFTVVNAFGAIVDRDGSVVRGHYDADRQVRLRLVEGLEAKLPQAAPGNTTLTLLVTNQQLTRRELRQLGVQVHASMGRAIQPFHALVDGDVLYTVSTNEVENPELTSVSLGVIASELAWDAVLSCVDDEASSG
;
A
#
# COMPACT_ATOMS: atom_id res chain seq x y z
N MET A 1 -20.74 -9.18 -0.81
CA MET A 1 -20.42 -7.96 -1.60
C MET A 1 -18.96 -7.65 -1.36
N SER A 2 -18.20 -7.20 -2.37
CA SER A 2 -16.82 -6.77 -2.14
C SER A 2 -16.84 -5.54 -1.22
N ARG A 3 -15.99 -5.52 -0.19
CA ARG A 3 -15.82 -4.36 0.67
C ARG A 3 -15.13 -3.24 -0.10
N GLU A 4 -15.58 -2.02 0.05
CA GLU A 4 -15.01 -0.85 -0.59
C GLU A 4 -14.91 0.31 0.42
N LEU A 5 -13.85 1.09 0.34
CA LEU A 5 -13.75 2.39 0.97
C LEU A 5 -14.32 3.44 0.01
N GLU A 6 -15.34 4.16 0.43
CA GLU A 6 -15.79 5.37 -0.24
C GLU A 6 -14.98 6.57 0.29
N PHE A 7 -14.50 7.45 -0.61
CA PHE A 7 -13.71 8.61 -0.24
C PHE A 7 -13.90 9.78 -1.20
N ASP A 8 -13.96 10.98 -0.67
CA ASP A 8 -14.06 12.21 -1.47
C ASP A 8 -12.70 12.89 -1.61
N PHE A 9 -11.94 12.49 -2.63
CA PHE A 9 -10.67 13.13 -2.99
C PHE A 9 -10.66 13.48 -4.47
N PRO A 10 -11.08 14.70 -4.86
CA PRO A 10 -11.10 15.15 -6.24
C PRO A 10 -9.72 15.01 -6.90
N GLY A 11 -9.70 14.56 -8.15
CA GLY A 11 -8.46 14.37 -8.90
C GLY A 11 -7.76 13.02 -8.68
N LEU A 12 -8.02 12.31 -7.58
CA LEU A 12 -7.47 10.98 -7.34
C LEU A 12 -8.41 9.89 -7.86
N LYS A 13 -7.96 9.12 -8.83
CA LYS A 13 -8.67 7.93 -9.32
C LYS A 13 -7.92 6.67 -8.92
N VAL A 14 -8.66 5.62 -8.60
CA VAL A 14 -8.08 4.31 -8.29
C VAL A 14 -8.64 3.26 -9.24
N GLY A 15 -7.74 2.43 -9.80
CA GLY A 15 -8.10 1.29 -10.62
C GLY A 15 -7.35 0.05 -10.21
N ILE A 16 -7.99 -1.10 -10.36
CA ILE A 16 -7.38 -2.41 -10.15
C ILE A 16 -7.55 -3.27 -11.39
N ALA A 17 -6.59 -4.18 -11.61
CA ALA A 17 -6.73 -5.28 -12.56
C ALA A 17 -6.11 -6.53 -11.96
N GLU A 18 -6.67 -7.70 -12.29
CA GLU A 18 -6.34 -8.96 -11.66
C GLU A 18 -6.27 -10.08 -12.70
N TYR A 19 -5.33 -11.02 -12.52
CA TYR A 19 -5.30 -12.32 -13.17
C TYR A 19 -5.83 -13.39 -12.21
N GLU A 20 -6.90 -14.07 -12.60
CA GLU A 20 -7.52 -15.13 -11.78
C GLU A 20 -6.63 -16.38 -11.73
N GLU A 21 -5.90 -16.69 -12.81
CA GLU A 21 -5.00 -17.84 -12.85
C GLU A 21 -3.83 -17.69 -11.86
N GLY A 22 -3.45 -16.43 -11.47
CA GLY A 22 -2.39 -16.17 -10.51
C GLY A 22 -2.64 -16.84 -9.16
N PRO A 23 -3.65 -16.48 -8.35
CA PRO A 23 -4.28 -15.17 -8.42
C PRO A 23 -3.29 -14.06 -8.04
N THR A 24 -3.27 -12.98 -8.82
CA THR A 24 -2.42 -11.81 -8.60
C THR A 24 -3.03 -10.57 -9.23
N GLY A 25 -2.51 -9.38 -8.94
CA GLY A 25 -3.05 -8.16 -9.52
C GLY A 25 -2.20 -6.92 -9.26
N CYS A 26 -2.67 -5.81 -9.79
CA CYS A 26 -2.09 -4.49 -9.54
C CYS A 26 -3.17 -3.46 -9.19
N THR A 27 -2.73 -2.41 -8.51
CA THR A 27 -3.55 -1.27 -8.06
C THR A 27 -2.86 0.01 -8.50
N VAL A 28 -3.58 0.83 -9.26
CA VAL A 28 -3.07 2.09 -9.82
C VAL A 28 -3.78 3.26 -9.19
N PHE A 29 -3.01 4.21 -8.71
CA PHE A 29 -3.46 5.50 -8.22
C PHE A 29 -3.09 6.54 -9.27
N HIS A 30 -4.08 7.02 -10.02
CA HIS A 30 -3.90 8.05 -11.03
C HIS A 30 -4.13 9.42 -10.39
N LEU A 31 -3.09 10.22 -10.33
CA LEU A 31 -3.05 11.54 -9.70
C LEU A 31 -3.72 12.58 -10.62
N PRO A 32 -4.02 13.80 -10.11
CA PRO A 32 -4.62 14.85 -10.93
C PRO A 32 -3.84 15.15 -12.20
N PRO A 33 -4.49 15.71 -13.24
CA PRO A 33 -3.82 16.16 -14.45
C PRO A 33 -2.63 17.09 -14.12
N GLY A 34 -1.47 16.79 -14.71
CA GLY A 34 -0.22 17.46 -14.42
C GLY A 34 0.59 16.84 -13.27
N GLY A 35 0.04 15.86 -12.58
CA GLY A 35 0.73 15.17 -11.48
C GLY A 35 0.68 15.90 -10.14
N ALA A 36 1.46 15.42 -9.18
CA ALA A 36 1.53 15.96 -7.84
C ALA A 36 2.94 15.84 -7.24
N ALA A 37 3.23 16.70 -6.26
CA ALA A 37 4.49 16.62 -5.49
C ALA A 37 4.53 15.31 -4.68
N CYS A 38 5.66 14.63 -4.68
CA CYS A 38 5.81 13.38 -3.96
C CYS A 38 7.14 13.24 -3.23
N SER A 39 7.16 12.32 -2.27
CA SER A 39 8.35 11.89 -1.54
C SER A 39 8.24 10.39 -1.27
N VAL A 40 9.39 9.73 -1.16
CA VAL A 40 9.49 8.29 -0.91
C VAL A 40 10.25 8.06 0.39
N ASP A 41 9.73 7.20 1.26
CA ASP A 41 10.41 6.70 2.45
C ASP A 41 10.53 5.16 2.36
N ILE A 42 11.76 4.66 2.28
CA ILE A 42 12.08 3.23 2.16
C ILE A 42 12.77 2.81 3.45
N ARG A 43 12.22 1.78 4.13
CA ARG A 43 12.74 1.32 5.42
C ARG A 43 13.00 -0.17 5.50
N GLY A 44 12.33 -0.96 4.70
CA GLY A 44 12.62 -2.40 4.62
C GLY A 44 14.00 -2.67 4.04
N GLY A 45 14.62 -3.79 4.39
CA GLY A 45 15.95 -4.17 3.91
C GLY A 45 15.98 -4.72 2.47
N SER A 46 14.81 -5.03 1.88
CA SER A 46 14.69 -5.70 0.57
C SER A 46 13.62 -5.05 -0.33
N PRO A 47 13.70 -3.73 -0.61
CA PRO A 47 12.68 -3.03 -1.38
C PRO A 47 12.70 -3.41 -2.87
N GLY A 48 11.51 -3.50 -3.49
CA GLY A 48 11.34 -3.62 -4.94
C GLY A 48 10.56 -2.43 -5.48
N THR A 49 11.27 -1.42 -6.01
CA THR A 49 10.67 -0.15 -6.45
C THR A 49 11.14 0.30 -7.82
N LEU A 50 10.30 1.08 -8.50
CA LEU A 50 10.59 1.80 -9.74
C LEU A 50 10.35 3.29 -9.52
N GLY A 51 11.34 4.10 -9.87
CA GLY A 51 11.29 5.55 -9.75
C GLY A 51 11.57 6.06 -8.34
N ASN A 52 12.23 7.22 -8.28
CA ASN A 52 12.47 7.99 -7.05
C ASN A 52 12.42 9.47 -7.46
N TYR A 53 11.22 9.95 -7.73
CA TYR A 53 10.96 11.29 -8.21
C TYR A 53 10.32 12.13 -7.11
N GLU A 54 10.50 13.46 -7.19
CA GLU A 54 9.81 14.43 -6.34
C GLU A 54 8.46 14.89 -6.94
N TRP A 55 8.07 14.31 -8.08
CA TRP A 55 6.84 14.55 -8.81
C TRP A 55 6.34 13.26 -9.44
N ALA A 56 5.06 13.01 -9.44
CA ALA A 56 4.47 11.82 -10.04
C ALA A 56 3.11 12.10 -10.67
N HIS A 57 2.76 11.31 -11.69
CA HIS A 57 1.45 11.32 -12.37
C HIS A 57 0.62 10.10 -11.99
N ALA A 58 1.29 9.02 -11.58
CA ALA A 58 0.64 7.84 -11.02
C ALA A 58 1.55 7.07 -10.07
N VAL A 59 0.93 6.26 -9.19
CA VAL A 59 1.59 5.25 -8.37
C VAL A 59 0.98 3.90 -8.71
N CYS A 60 1.81 2.87 -8.91
CA CYS A 60 1.38 1.51 -9.21
C CYS A 60 1.92 0.56 -8.15
N PHE A 61 1.03 -0.12 -7.44
CA PHE A 61 1.35 -1.27 -6.59
C PHE A 61 1.03 -2.55 -7.33
N ALA A 62 1.90 -3.56 -7.26
CA ALA A 62 1.70 -4.82 -7.97
C ALA A 62 2.15 -6.03 -7.15
N GLY A 63 1.52 -7.17 -7.38
CA GLY A 63 2.04 -8.48 -7.01
C GLY A 63 3.22 -8.90 -7.90
N GLY A 64 3.60 -10.18 -7.86
CA GLY A 64 4.57 -10.74 -8.80
C GLY A 64 6.04 -10.44 -8.48
N SER A 65 6.37 -9.90 -7.29
CA SER A 65 7.74 -9.53 -6.94
C SER A 65 8.35 -8.58 -7.98
N LEU A 66 9.66 -8.62 -8.20
CA LEU A 66 10.34 -7.72 -9.16
C LEU A 66 9.76 -7.78 -10.58
N TYR A 67 9.18 -8.91 -11.00
CA TYR A 67 8.52 -9.01 -12.31
C TYR A 67 7.31 -8.08 -12.42
N GLY A 68 6.55 -7.89 -11.33
CA GLY A 68 5.38 -7.00 -11.28
C GLY A 68 5.69 -5.51 -11.49
N LEU A 69 6.97 -5.09 -11.44
CA LEU A 69 7.36 -3.73 -11.85
C LEU A 69 6.99 -3.43 -13.31
N GLU A 70 6.81 -4.46 -14.14
CA GLU A 70 6.34 -4.32 -15.52
C GLU A 70 4.96 -3.63 -15.59
N ALA A 71 4.08 -3.87 -14.63
CA ALA A 71 2.78 -3.19 -14.56
C ALA A 71 2.94 -1.65 -14.49
N ALA A 72 3.90 -1.14 -13.72
CA ALA A 72 4.17 0.30 -13.65
C ALA A 72 4.67 0.86 -15.00
N CYS A 73 5.47 0.11 -15.73
CA CYS A 73 5.86 0.47 -17.10
C CYS A 73 4.66 0.51 -18.04
N GLY A 74 3.72 -0.44 -17.88
CA GLY A 74 2.45 -0.46 -18.61
C GLY A 74 1.59 0.79 -18.33
N VAL A 75 1.52 1.21 -17.06
CA VAL A 75 0.84 2.46 -16.66
C VAL A 75 1.46 3.67 -17.35
N ALA A 76 2.80 3.79 -17.35
CA ALA A 76 3.48 4.90 -18.02
C ALA A 76 3.22 4.93 -19.53
N ALA A 77 3.24 3.76 -20.18
CA ALA A 77 2.94 3.64 -21.60
C ALA A 77 1.47 3.98 -21.93
N GLU A 78 0.54 3.66 -21.05
CA GLU A 78 -0.87 4.02 -21.21
C GLU A 78 -1.10 5.52 -21.03
N LEU A 79 -0.46 6.16 -20.04
CA LEU A 79 -0.52 7.61 -19.87
C LEU A 79 0.02 8.34 -21.09
N MET A 80 1.12 7.88 -21.67
CA MET A 80 1.65 8.41 -22.94
C MET A 80 0.65 8.26 -24.08
N ALA A 81 -0.03 7.10 -24.19
CA ALA A 81 -1.05 6.86 -25.20
C ALA A 81 -2.27 7.78 -25.03
N LEU A 82 -2.73 8.01 -23.81
CA LEU A 82 -3.83 8.93 -23.50
C LEU A 82 -3.54 10.38 -23.88
N ARG A 83 -2.27 10.76 -23.93
CA ARG A 83 -1.80 12.08 -24.42
C ARG A 83 -1.54 12.11 -25.94
N GLY A 84 -1.95 11.10 -26.67
CA GLY A 84 -1.75 11.04 -28.12
C GLY A 84 -0.32 10.75 -28.57
N ASN A 85 0.47 10.07 -27.72
CA ASN A 85 1.88 9.70 -27.96
C ASN A 85 2.79 10.91 -28.26
N THR A 86 2.57 12.04 -27.60
CA THR A 86 3.47 13.20 -27.68
C THR A 86 4.78 12.91 -26.92
N VAL A 87 5.91 13.44 -27.41
CA VAL A 87 7.26 13.12 -26.92
C VAL A 87 8.09 14.37 -26.55
N GLY A 88 7.45 15.44 -26.09
CA GLY A 88 8.16 16.61 -25.56
C GLY A 88 8.87 16.26 -24.24
N TRP A 89 9.98 16.95 -23.96
CA TRP A 89 10.70 16.73 -22.69
C TRP A 89 9.84 16.95 -21.45
N THR A 90 8.92 17.90 -21.51
CA THR A 90 7.96 18.20 -20.43
C THR A 90 6.74 17.25 -20.43
N ASP A 91 6.65 16.33 -21.39
CA ASP A 91 5.51 15.47 -21.58
C ASP A 91 5.74 14.06 -21.00
N VAL A 92 6.85 13.83 -20.29
CA VAL A 92 7.16 12.53 -19.70
C VAL A 92 6.31 12.32 -18.46
N GLU A 93 5.48 11.27 -18.50
CA GLU A 93 4.66 10.85 -17.36
C GLU A 93 5.51 10.04 -16.37
N LEU A 94 5.69 10.58 -15.17
CA LEU A 94 6.47 9.94 -14.10
C LEU A 94 5.57 8.99 -13.31
N VAL A 95 5.85 7.71 -13.35
CA VAL A 95 5.13 6.67 -12.61
C VAL A 95 6.04 6.08 -11.53
N LEU A 96 5.57 6.10 -10.30
CA LEU A 96 6.20 5.40 -9.18
C LEU A 96 5.63 3.97 -9.11
N GLY A 97 6.50 2.98 -8.94
CA GLY A 97 6.12 1.58 -8.84
C GLY A 97 6.68 0.93 -7.59
N ALA A 98 5.90 0.05 -6.94
CA ALA A 98 6.39 -0.81 -5.88
C ALA A 98 5.65 -2.15 -5.89
N ILE A 99 6.36 -3.22 -5.43
CA ILE A 99 5.84 -4.58 -5.56
C ILE A 99 5.80 -5.31 -4.21
N VAL A 100 4.92 -6.31 -4.17
CA VAL A 100 4.90 -7.34 -3.14
C VAL A 100 5.24 -8.71 -3.73
N TYR A 101 5.87 -9.58 -2.94
CA TYR A 101 6.05 -10.97 -3.26
C TYR A 101 4.80 -11.75 -2.86
N ASP A 102 3.98 -12.15 -3.82
CA ASP A 102 2.71 -12.86 -3.61
C ASP A 102 2.71 -14.32 -4.12
N PHE A 103 3.89 -14.87 -4.45
CA PHE A 103 4.04 -16.26 -4.91
C PHE A 103 3.94 -17.30 -3.78
N GLY A 104 4.01 -16.92 -2.51
CA GLY A 104 4.16 -17.84 -1.38
C GLY A 104 2.99 -18.81 -1.14
N ARG A 105 1.82 -18.55 -1.71
CA ARG A 105 0.60 -19.38 -1.60
C ARG A 105 0.06 -19.86 -2.94
N ARG A 106 0.88 -19.80 -3.98
CA ARG A 106 0.51 -20.25 -5.34
C ARG A 106 1.66 -20.98 -6.00
N ASP A 107 1.38 -21.83 -6.97
CA ASP A 107 2.28 -22.77 -7.62
C ASP A 107 2.63 -22.41 -9.07
N ASN A 108 2.28 -21.19 -9.49
CA ASN A 108 2.54 -20.70 -10.85
C ASN A 108 3.33 -19.39 -10.84
N ALA A 109 3.84 -19.00 -12.01
CA ALA A 109 4.67 -17.82 -12.21
C ALA A 109 3.91 -16.64 -12.84
N VAL A 110 2.58 -16.65 -12.83
CA VAL A 110 1.77 -15.53 -13.34
C VAL A 110 2.05 -14.28 -12.51
N TYR A 111 2.30 -13.15 -13.16
CA TYR A 111 2.58 -11.87 -12.52
C TYR A 111 1.90 -10.72 -13.26
N PRO A 112 1.66 -9.58 -12.61
CA PRO A 112 1.12 -8.38 -13.26
C PRO A 112 2.10 -7.81 -14.28
N ASP A 113 1.79 -7.98 -15.56
CA ASP A 113 2.57 -7.49 -16.70
C ASP A 113 2.16 -6.07 -17.13
N ALA A 114 2.74 -5.58 -18.21
CA ALA A 114 2.45 -4.26 -18.75
C ALA A 114 0.98 -4.11 -19.18
N GLU A 115 0.37 -5.17 -19.72
CA GLU A 115 -1.04 -5.08 -20.14
C GLU A 115 -1.97 -4.98 -18.91
N LEU A 116 -1.68 -5.71 -17.85
CA LEU A 116 -2.47 -5.60 -16.62
C LEU A 116 -2.37 -4.19 -16.01
N GLY A 117 -1.19 -3.57 -16.05
CA GLY A 117 -1.01 -2.17 -15.65
C GLY A 117 -1.84 -1.19 -16.47
N ARG A 118 -1.90 -1.36 -17.80
CA ARG A 118 -2.76 -0.58 -18.70
C ARG A 118 -4.24 -0.74 -18.36
N LEU A 119 -4.68 -1.97 -18.15
CA LEU A 119 -6.08 -2.28 -17.79
C LEU A 119 -6.45 -1.64 -16.44
N ALA A 120 -5.57 -1.69 -15.44
CA ALA A 120 -5.82 -1.06 -14.16
C ALA A 120 -5.97 0.46 -14.29
N LEU A 121 -5.12 1.12 -15.08
CA LEU A 121 -5.25 2.56 -15.33
C LEU A 121 -6.56 2.90 -16.04
N ARG A 122 -6.95 2.15 -17.07
CA ARG A 122 -8.22 2.33 -17.81
C ARG A 122 -9.45 2.14 -16.92
N ALA A 123 -9.36 1.23 -15.93
CA ALA A 123 -10.41 0.97 -14.95
C ALA A 123 -10.47 2.01 -13.82
N ALA A 124 -9.54 2.98 -13.79
CA ALA A 124 -9.43 3.93 -12.68
C ALA A 124 -10.64 4.88 -12.60
N ARG A 125 -11.27 4.93 -11.44
CA ARG A 125 -12.46 5.74 -11.14
C ARG A 125 -12.28 6.53 -9.84
N TYR A 126 -13.09 7.56 -9.67
CA TYR A 126 -13.10 8.39 -8.46
C TYR A 126 -13.85 7.72 -7.31
N GLY A 127 -13.44 8.06 -6.09
CA GLY A 127 -14.27 7.93 -4.90
C GLY A 127 -14.41 6.52 -4.33
N VAL A 128 -13.75 5.51 -4.91
CA VAL A 128 -13.88 4.12 -4.46
C VAL A 128 -12.54 3.41 -4.49
N PHE A 129 -12.23 2.71 -3.40
CA PHE A 129 -11.06 1.84 -3.28
C PHE A 129 -11.50 0.45 -2.78
N PRO A 130 -11.27 -0.62 -3.57
CA PRO A 130 -11.60 -1.99 -3.16
C PRO A 130 -10.70 -2.45 -2.00
N LEU A 131 -11.29 -3.03 -0.95
CA LEU A 131 -10.59 -3.52 0.23
C LEU A 131 -10.39 -5.03 0.21
N GLY A 132 -9.44 -5.51 1.02
CA GLY A 132 -9.16 -6.93 1.21
C GLY A 132 -8.33 -7.54 0.08
N ARG A 133 -8.64 -8.77 -0.30
CA ARG A 133 -7.89 -9.55 -1.29
C ARG A 133 -8.22 -9.13 -2.73
N ARG A 134 -7.88 -7.90 -3.06
CA ARG A 134 -8.14 -7.27 -4.36
C ARG A 134 -6.88 -6.57 -4.89
N GLY A 135 -6.78 -6.42 -6.21
CA GLY A 135 -5.67 -5.73 -6.86
C GLY A 135 -4.32 -6.27 -6.44
N ALA A 136 -3.39 -5.39 -6.04
CA ALA A 136 -2.07 -5.78 -5.53
C ALA A 136 -2.14 -6.58 -4.21
N GLY A 137 -3.26 -6.52 -3.48
CA GLY A 137 -3.52 -7.29 -2.26
C GLY A 137 -4.07 -8.72 -2.49
N ARG A 138 -4.17 -9.19 -3.74
CA ARG A 138 -4.91 -10.42 -4.09
C ARG A 138 -4.42 -11.68 -3.37
N SER A 139 -3.10 -11.87 -3.19
CA SER A 139 -2.49 -13.07 -2.62
C SER A 139 -1.42 -12.81 -1.57
N VAL A 140 -1.50 -11.66 -0.92
CA VAL A 140 -0.56 -11.27 0.13
C VAL A 140 -0.88 -11.94 1.47
N THR A 141 0.16 -12.07 2.31
CA THR A 141 0.07 -12.72 3.63
C THR A 141 0.83 -11.95 4.70
N VAL A 142 0.44 -12.12 5.96
CA VAL A 142 1.08 -11.48 7.12
C VAL A 142 1.39 -12.48 8.22
N GLY A 143 2.25 -12.12 9.17
CA GLY A 143 2.50 -12.92 10.37
C GLY A 143 3.39 -14.13 10.15
N LYS A 144 4.43 -14.01 9.33
CA LYS A 144 5.37 -15.08 8.97
C LYS A 144 6.60 -15.13 9.91
N THR A 145 6.62 -14.35 10.98
CA THR A 145 7.76 -14.23 11.90
C THR A 145 8.22 -15.56 12.49
N PHE A 146 7.29 -16.44 12.80
CA PHE A 146 7.57 -17.74 13.40
C PHE A 146 7.49 -18.90 12.40
N GLY A 147 7.47 -18.63 11.12
CA GLY A 147 7.39 -19.58 10.00
C GLY A 147 6.23 -19.27 9.06
N MET A 148 6.33 -19.82 7.86
CA MET A 148 5.31 -19.61 6.80
C MET A 148 3.94 -20.21 7.17
N GLU A 149 3.94 -21.23 8.01
CA GLU A 149 2.74 -21.94 8.49
C GLU A 149 1.82 -21.04 9.32
N GLY A 150 2.40 -20.11 10.12
CA GLY A 150 1.64 -19.13 10.91
C GLY A 150 1.15 -17.92 10.11
N GLY A 151 1.49 -17.86 8.82
CA GLY A 151 1.05 -16.79 7.94
C GLY A 151 -0.40 -16.92 7.51
N GLU A 152 -1.14 -15.82 7.54
CA GLU A 152 -2.54 -15.74 7.12
C GLU A 152 -2.69 -14.77 5.95
N PHE A 153 -3.74 -14.96 5.11
CA PHE A 153 -4.07 -14.01 4.06
C PHE A 153 -4.47 -12.65 4.65
N SER A 154 -3.98 -11.61 4.02
CA SER A 154 -4.32 -10.21 4.25
C SER A 154 -4.83 -9.59 2.94
N GLY A 155 -4.54 -8.32 2.69
CA GLY A 155 -5.03 -7.67 1.48
C GLY A 155 -4.52 -6.25 1.33
N GLN A 156 -5.29 -5.46 0.59
CA GLN A 156 -5.15 -4.01 0.55
C GLN A 156 -6.19 -3.35 1.42
N GLY A 157 -5.80 -2.25 2.10
CA GLY A 157 -6.66 -1.49 2.98
C GLY A 157 -6.54 0.01 2.72
N GLY A 158 -7.52 0.76 3.21
CA GLY A 158 -7.54 2.20 3.04
C GLY A 158 -8.36 2.89 4.11
N ALA A 159 -8.01 4.15 4.36
CA ALA A 159 -8.76 5.04 5.24
C ALA A 159 -8.74 6.48 4.70
N PHE A 160 -9.81 7.22 4.96
CA PHE A 160 -9.98 8.58 4.51
C PHE A 160 -10.51 9.47 5.64
N ARG A 161 -10.01 10.70 5.70
CA ARG A 161 -10.52 11.73 6.61
C ARG A 161 -10.44 13.11 5.95
N GLN A 162 -11.46 13.91 6.21
CA GLN A 162 -11.46 15.34 5.90
C GLN A 162 -11.47 16.16 7.20
N VAL A 163 -10.61 17.19 7.24
CA VAL A 163 -10.52 18.16 8.36
C VAL A 163 -10.57 19.56 7.77
N GLY A 164 -11.71 20.22 7.91
CA GLY A 164 -11.99 21.45 7.16
C GLY A 164 -11.93 21.18 5.66
N GLU A 165 -11.08 21.89 4.93
CA GLU A 165 -10.85 21.70 3.50
C GLU A 165 -9.72 20.68 3.19
N THR A 166 -8.95 20.29 4.21
CA THR A 166 -7.86 19.32 4.04
C THR A 166 -8.41 17.91 3.96
N ARG A 167 -8.04 17.20 2.90
CA ARG A 167 -8.33 15.80 2.65
C ARG A 167 -7.08 14.97 2.86
N ILE A 168 -7.24 13.82 3.51
CA ILE A 168 -6.15 12.90 3.84
C ILE A 168 -6.64 11.49 3.52
N ALA A 169 -5.94 10.79 2.65
CA ALA A 169 -6.22 9.39 2.29
C ALA A 169 -4.97 8.55 2.48
N VAL A 170 -5.11 7.38 3.07
CA VAL A 170 -4.04 6.38 3.18
C VAL A 170 -4.52 5.09 2.56
N PHE A 171 -3.71 4.52 1.68
CA PHE A 171 -3.94 3.23 1.04
C PHE A 171 -2.72 2.34 1.28
N THR A 172 -2.94 1.07 1.60
CA THR A 172 -1.84 0.15 1.91
C THR A 172 -2.07 -1.24 1.31
N VAL A 173 -0.99 -1.94 0.98
CA VAL A 173 -0.98 -3.38 0.64
C VAL A 173 -0.08 -4.04 1.67
N VAL A 174 -0.64 -4.95 2.48
CA VAL A 174 0.06 -5.50 3.64
C VAL A 174 0.48 -6.94 3.39
N ASN A 175 1.76 -7.14 3.03
CA ASN A 175 2.41 -8.46 2.88
C ASN A 175 3.54 -8.65 3.90
N ALA A 176 3.34 -8.19 5.12
CA ALA A 176 4.38 -8.03 6.12
C ALA A 176 4.94 -9.35 6.68
N PHE A 177 6.18 -9.29 7.15
CA PHE A 177 6.77 -10.32 8.01
C PHE A 177 6.03 -10.43 9.34
N GLY A 178 5.71 -9.30 9.94
CA GLY A 178 4.94 -9.19 11.18
C GLY A 178 3.46 -9.48 11.02
N ALA A 179 2.77 -9.57 12.15
CA ALA A 179 1.33 -9.70 12.25
C ALA A 179 0.64 -8.33 12.33
N ILE A 180 -0.63 -8.27 11.94
CA ILE A 180 -1.47 -7.09 12.12
C ILE A 180 -2.01 -7.08 13.55
N VAL A 181 -1.87 -5.93 14.21
CA VAL A 181 -2.19 -5.72 15.62
C VAL A 181 -3.19 -4.58 15.77
N ASP A 182 -4.21 -4.80 16.57
CA ASP A 182 -5.21 -3.78 16.92
C ASP A 182 -4.71 -2.83 18.02
N ARG A 183 -5.50 -1.79 18.30
CA ARG A 183 -5.18 -0.71 19.25
C ARG A 183 -5.06 -1.17 20.70
N ASP A 184 -5.69 -2.28 21.06
CA ASP A 184 -5.57 -2.92 22.39
C ASP A 184 -4.39 -3.88 22.50
N GLY A 185 -3.62 -4.06 21.39
CA GLY A 185 -2.47 -4.97 21.31
C GLY A 185 -2.83 -6.41 20.99
N SER A 186 -4.08 -6.71 20.66
CA SER A 186 -4.49 -8.04 20.17
C SER A 186 -4.05 -8.25 18.72
N VAL A 187 -3.70 -9.48 18.37
CA VAL A 187 -3.33 -9.83 16.98
C VAL A 187 -4.61 -10.12 16.18
N VAL A 188 -4.84 -9.28 15.16
CA VAL A 188 -6.00 -9.40 14.26
C VAL A 188 -5.75 -10.44 13.17
N ARG A 189 -4.51 -10.50 12.65
CA ARG A 189 -4.16 -11.41 11.54
C ARG A 189 -2.67 -11.75 11.57
N GLY A 190 -2.36 -13.04 11.32
CA GLY A 190 -1.00 -13.58 11.34
C GLY A 190 -0.58 -14.12 12.70
N HIS A 191 0.63 -14.70 12.78
CA HIS A 191 1.14 -15.44 13.95
C HIS A 191 0.16 -16.52 14.45
N TYR A 192 -0.53 -17.17 13.51
CA TYR A 192 -1.54 -18.18 13.84
C TYR A 192 -0.89 -19.49 14.29
N ASP A 193 -1.26 -19.93 15.48
CA ASP A 193 -0.90 -21.24 16.05
C ASP A 193 -2.07 -22.21 15.78
N ALA A 194 -1.89 -23.12 14.82
CA ALA A 194 -2.93 -24.04 14.40
C ALA A 194 -3.26 -25.10 15.48
N ASP A 195 -2.30 -25.46 16.32
CA ASP A 195 -2.49 -26.45 17.38
C ASP A 195 -3.36 -25.89 18.52
N ARG A 196 -3.15 -24.61 18.83
CA ARG A 196 -3.91 -23.90 19.87
C ARG A 196 -5.14 -23.16 19.33
N GLN A 197 -5.23 -22.98 18.02
CA GLN A 197 -6.27 -22.20 17.33
C GLN A 197 -6.35 -20.75 17.83
N VAL A 198 -5.18 -20.13 18.05
CA VAL A 198 -5.07 -18.74 18.50
C VAL A 198 -4.03 -17.98 17.70
N ARG A 199 -4.12 -16.66 17.71
CA ARG A 199 -3.07 -15.76 17.22
C ARG A 199 -2.22 -15.31 18.38
N LEU A 200 -0.90 -15.50 18.27
CA LEU A 200 0.06 -15.18 19.33
C LEU A 200 0.53 -13.73 19.18
N ARG A 201 0.56 -12.98 20.28
CA ARG A 201 1.32 -11.72 20.30
C ARG A 201 2.80 -12.01 20.09
N LEU A 202 3.52 -11.02 19.55
CA LEU A 202 4.95 -11.19 19.25
C LEU A 202 5.74 -11.73 20.46
N VAL A 203 5.50 -11.19 21.65
CA VAL A 203 6.19 -11.61 22.90
C VAL A 203 5.90 -13.08 23.24
N GLU A 204 4.64 -13.50 23.14
CA GLU A 204 4.22 -14.89 23.40
C GLU A 204 4.85 -15.87 22.40
N GLY A 205 4.95 -15.46 21.13
CA GLY A 205 5.63 -16.25 20.10
C GLY A 205 7.12 -16.40 20.35
N LEU A 206 7.78 -15.34 20.82
CA LEU A 206 9.22 -15.33 21.15
C LEU A 206 9.56 -16.23 22.34
N GLU A 207 8.64 -16.45 23.28
CA GLU A 207 8.80 -17.40 24.39
C GLU A 207 8.78 -18.86 23.90
N ALA A 208 8.04 -19.12 22.82
CA ALA A 208 7.86 -20.47 22.28
C ALA A 208 8.88 -20.82 21.19
N LYS A 209 9.26 -19.87 20.33
CA LYS A 209 10.05 -20.13 19.11
C LYS A 209 10.86 -18.91 18.70
N LEU A 210 12.08 -19.12 18.22
CA LEU A 210 12.86 -18.03 17.63
C LEU A 210 12.29 -17.62 16.27
N PRO A 211 12.36 -16.32 15.91
CA PRO A 211 11.99 -15.85 14.58
C PRO A 211 12.74 -16.57 13.47
N GLN A 212 12.06 -16.86 12.37
CA GLN A 212 12.65 -17.52 11.21
C GLN A 212 12.65 -16.53 10.04
N ALA A 213 13.77 -16.44 9.33
CA ALA A 213 13.83 -15.61 8.12
C ALA A 213 12.86 -16.18 7.06
N ALA A 214 11.84 -15.41 6.72
CA ALA A 214 10.93 -15.69 5.64
C ALA A 214 11.11 -14.58 4.58
N PRO A 215 11.68 -14.84 3.41
CA PRO A 215 11.87 -13.83 2.38
C PRO A 215 10.56 -13.42 1.72
N GLY A 216 10.56 -12.27 1.04
CA GLY A 216 9.43 -11.83 0.24
C GLY A 216 8.32 -11.14 1.04
N ASN A 217 8.68 -10.30 2.00
CA ASN A 217 7.74 -9.50 2.77
C ASN A 217 7.84 -8.03 2.34
N THR A 218 6.74 -7.31 2.44
CA THR A 218 6.68 -5.90 2.02
C THR A 218 5.35 -5.30 2.46
N THR A 219 5.37 -4.09 2.97
CA THR A 219 4.18 -3.26 3.08
C THR A 219 4.33 -2.04 2.16
N LEU A 220 3.38 -1.88 1.25
CA LEU A 220 3.33 -0.72 0.35
C LEU A 220 2.28 0.25 0.85
N THR A 221 2.63 1.53 0.96
CA THR A 221 1.68 2.54 1.44
C THR A 221 1.74 3.78 0.57
N LEU A 222 0.58 4.34 0.26
CA LEU A 222 0.40 5.64 -0.36
C LEU A 222 -0.39 6.54 0.60
N LEU A 223 0.21 7.65 0.99
CA LEU A 223 -0.43 8.74 1.71
C LEU A 223 -0.65 9.90 0.74
N VAL A 224 -1.89 10.35 0.60
CA VAL A 224 -2.26 11.50 -0.24
C VAL A 224 -2.92 12.57 0.58
N THR A 225 -2.53 13.83 0.39
CA THR A 225 -3.20 15.00 0.94
C THR A 225 -3.32 16.10 -0.11
N ASN A 226 -4.30 16.98 0.03
CA ASN A 226 -4.42 18.19 -0.79
C ASN A 226 -3.80 19.42 -0.12
N GLN A 227 -3.29 19.29 1.12
CA GLN A 227 -2.69 20.40 1.84
C GLN A 227 -1.37 20.84 1.21
N GLN A 228 -1.15 22.14 1.11
CA GLN A 228 0.12 22.70 0.65
C GLN A 228 1.22 22.40 1.67
N LEU A 229 2.27 21.75 1.19
CA LEU A 229 3.43 21.34 1.98
C LEU A 229 4.72 21.70 1.26
N THR A 230 5.69 22.21 1.99
CA THR A 230 7.04 22.27 1.49
C THR A 230 7.62 20.88 1.27
N ARG A 231 8.66 20.73 0.45
CA ARG A 231 9.36 19.44 0.25
C ARG A 231 9.83 18.82 1.58
N ARG A 232 10.29 19.65 2.52
CA ARG A 232 10.75 19.21 3.83
C ARG A 232 9.59 18.62 4.65
N GLU A 233 8.46 19.31 4.67
CA GLU A 233 7.26 18.86 5.39
C GLU A 233 6.68 17.58 4.78
N LEU A 234 6.58 17.53 3.44
CA LEU A 234 6.11 16.34 2.72
C LEU A 234 6.96 15.10 3.04
N ARG A 235 8.28 15.25 3.00
CA ARG A 235 9.22 14.19 3.36
C ARG A 235 9.07 13.78 4.82
N GLN A 236 9.00 14.74 5.75
CA GLN A 236 8.92 14.46 7.18
C GLN A 236 7.57 13.82 7.53
N LEU A 237 6.50 14.19 6.86
CA LEU A 237 5.19 13.55 6.98
C LEU A 237 5.27 12.06 6.63
N GLY A 238 5.89 11.71 5.51
CA GLY A 238 6.11 10.31 5.12
C GLY A 238 6.90 9.52 6.15
N VAL A 239 8.03 10.08 6.62
CA VAL A 239 8.88 9.48 7.66
C VAL A 239 8.10 9.21 8.95
N GLN A 240 7.29 10.16 9.41
CA GLN A 240 6.48 10.05 10.62
C GLN A 240 5.41 8.96 10.48
N VAL A 241 4.64 9.00 9.40
CA VAL A 241 3.55 8.04 9.16
C VAL A 241 4.10 6.63 8.99
N HIS A 242 5.16 6.45 8.21
CA HIS A 242 5.77 5.14 7.99
C HIS A 242 6.30 4.53 9.30
N ALA A 243 6.99 5.33 10.13
CA ALA A 243 7.44 4.90 11.45
C ALA A 243 6.26 4.51 12.37
N SER A 244 5.13 5.23 12.28
CA SER A 244 3.96 5.00 13.13
C SER A 244 3.27 3.66 12.86
N MET A 245 3.42 3.10 11.64
CA MET A 245 2.81 1.82 11.23
C MET A 245 3.37 0.63 12.02
N GLY A 246 4.54 0.77 12.67
CA GLY A 246 5.05 -0.23 13.62
C GLY A 246 4.14 -0.48 14.83
N ARG A 247 3.12 0.35 15.06
CA ARG A 247 2.05 0.09 16.05
C ARG A 247 1.05 -0.94 15.54
N ALA A 248 0.76 -0.93 14.23
CA ALA A 248 -0.23 -1.76 13.58
C ALA A 248 0.35 -3.07 13.01
N ILE A 249 1.67 -3.15 12.79
CA ILE A 249 2.37 -4.30 12.22
C ILE A 249 3.57 -4.64 13.11
N GLN A 250 3.63 -5.87 13.65
CA GLN A 250 4.66 -6.26 14.61
C GLN A 250 5.25 -7.65 14.30
N PRO A 251 6.60 -7.72 14.07
CA PRO A 251 7.54 -6.61 13.88
C PRO A 251 7.35 -5.92 12.54
N PHE A 252 7.90 -4.70 12.38
CA PHE A 252 7.85 -3.91 11.16
C PHE A 252 9.25 -3.45 10.76
N HIS A 253 9.49 -3.21 9.46
CA HIS A 253 10.79 -2.80 8.90
C HIS A 253 11.93 -3.79 9.15
N ALA A 254 11.63 -5.10 9.15
CA ALA A 254 12.67 -6.12 9.28
C ALA A 254 13.60 -6.14 8.05
N LEU A 255 14.77 -6.75 8.18
CA LEU A 255 15.73 -6.89 7.07
C LEU A 255 15.12 -7.60 5.84
N VAL A 256 14.16 -8.48 6.08
CA VAL A 256 13.45 -9.28 5.06
C VAL A 256 12.19 -8.59 4.51
N ASP A 257 11.82 -7.41 5.02
CA ASP A 257 10.74 -6.58 4.50
C ASP A 257 11.25 -5.65 3.39
N GLY A 258 10.36 -5.27 2.47
CA GLY A 258 10.62 -4.30 1.41
C GLY A 258 9.76 -3.03 1.56
N ASP A 259 9.51 -2.58 2.79
CA ASP A 259 8.53 -1.56 3.12
C ASP A 259 8.82 -0.21 2.47
N VAL A 260 7.81 0.31 1.78
CA VAL A 260 7.86 1.58 1.03
C VAL A 260 6.61 2.40 1.31
N LEU A 261 6.80 3.68 1.60
CA LEU A 261 5.73 4.67 1.69
C LEU A 261 5.97 5.81 0.70
N TYR A 262 4.98 6.05 -0.16
CA TYR A 262 4.91 7.24 -1.00
C TYR A 262 4.00 8.27 -0.32
N THR A 263 4.50 9.51 -0.22
CA THR A 263 3.70 10.65 0.26
C THR A 263 3.46 11.59 -0.90
N VAL A 264 2.21 11.94 -1.13
CA VAL A 264 1.80 12.81 -2.23
C VAL A 264 1.01 14.00 -1.69
N SER A 265 1.29 15.19 -2.20
CA SER A 265 0.45 16.36 -2.00
C SER A 265 0.05 17.00 -3.32
N THR A 266 -1.24 17.24 -3.52
CA THR A 266 -1.75 18.00 -4.67
C THR A 266 -1.60 19.51 -4.48
N ASN A 267 -1.22 19.97 -3.27
CA ASN A 267 -0.93 21.37 -2.93
C ASN A 267 -2.07 22.37 -3.27
N GLU A 268 -3.32 21.96 -3.09
CA GLU A 268 -4.51 22.76 -3.44
C GLU A 268 -4.94 23.70 -2.31
N VAL A 269 -4.72 23.30 -1.05
CA VAL A 269 -5.32 23.94 0.12
C VAL A 269 -4.28 24.43 1.10
N GLU A 270 -4.36 25.71 1.47
CA GLU A 270 -3.72 26.23 2.67
C GLU A 270 -4.67 26.07 3.86
N ASN A 271 -4.24 25.37 4.91
CA ASN A 271 -5.03 25.21 6.12
C ASN A 271 -4.17 25.59 7.34
N PRO A 272 -4.22 26.86 7.76
CA PRO A 272 -3.38 27.34 8.88
C PRO A 272 -3.79 26.76 10.23
N GLU A 273 -5.03 26.26 10.38
CA GLU A 273 -5.49 25.59 11.60
C GLU A 273 -4.99 24.15 11.72
N LEU A 274 -4.70 23.51 10.59
CA LEU A 274 -4.11 22.17 10.54
C LEU A 274 -2.62 22.23 10.21
N THR A 275 -1.81 22.40 11.22
CA THR A 275 -0.34 22.43 11.04
C THR A 275 0.20 21.11 10.46
N SER A 276 1.39 21.13 9.86
CA SER A 276 2.06 19.91 9.40
C SER A 276 2.27 18.87 10.53
N VAL A 277 2.40 19.32 11.79
CA VAL A 277 2.46 18.44 12.97
C VAL A 277 1.12 17.75 13.21
N SER A 278 0.02 18.50 13.22
CA SER A 278 -1.34 17.95 13.42
C SER A 278 -1.72 17.01 12.27
N LEU A 279 -1.38 17.37 11.04
CA LEU A 279 -1.56 16.53 9.86
C LEU A 279 -0.84 15.18 10.03
N GLY A 280 0.41 15.20 10.52
CA GLY A 280 1.19 14.00 10.75
C GLY A 280 0.58 13.06 11.80
N VAL A 281 -0.01 13.61 12.87
CA VAL A 281 -0.72 12.82 13.91
C VAL A 281 -1.96 12.15 13.30
N ILE A 282 -2.79 12.90 12.58
CA ILE A 282 -4.00 12.37 11.96
C ILE A 282 -3.67 11.31 10.90
N ALA A 283 -2.71 11.57 10.04
CA ALA A 283 -2.28 10.63 9.01
C ALA A 283 -1.70 9.34 9.61
N SER A 284 -1.02 9.42 10.78
CA SER A 284 -0.53 8.25 11.50
C SER A 284 -1.65 7.36 12.06
N GLU A 285 -2.75 7.95 12.52
CA GLU A 285 -3.93 7.19 12.94
C GLU A 285 -4.66 6.58 11.74
N LEU A 286 -4.80 7.34 10.64
CA LEU A 286 -5.37 6.81 9.39
C LEU A 286 -4.56 5.66 8.81
N ALA A 287 -3.23 5.67 8.94
CA ALA A 287 -2.39 4.56 8.49
C ALA A 287 -2.69 3.28 9.28
N TRP A 288 -2.98 3.39 10.59
CA TRP A 288 -3.42 2.24 11.39
C TRP A 288 -4.80 1.75 10.94
N ASP A 289 -5.76 2.64 10.74
CA ASP A 289 -7.09 2.30 10.21
C ASP A 289 -6.98 1.61 8.84
N ALA A 290 -6.11 2.10 7.95
CA ALA A 290 -5.86 1.50 6.65
C ALA A 290 -5.29 0.07 6.77
N VAL A 291 -4.36 -0.17 7.69
CA VAL A 291 -3.84 -1.52 7.96
C VAL A 291 -4.94 -2.44 8.46
N LEU A 292 -5.75 -2.02 9.43
CA LEU A 292 -6.83 -2.84 9.97
C LEU A 292 -7.89 -3.16 8.91
N SER A 293 -8.19 -2.24 8.00
CA SER A 293 -9.21 -2.42 6.97
C SER A 293 -8.79 -3.39 5.85
N CYS A 294 -7.52 -3.84 5.79
CA CYS A 294 -7.07 -4.78 4.77
C CYS A 294 -7.53 -6.23 4.99
N VAL A 295 -8.07 -6.54 6.17
CA VAL A 295 -8.59 -7.86 6.55
C VAL A 295 -10.08 -7.78 6.87
N ASP A 296 -10.78 -8.88 6.65
CA ASP A 296 -12.20 -8.99 6.99
C ASP A 296 -12.38 -9.23 8.49
N ASP A 297 -13.40 -8.62 9.09
CA ASP A 297 -13.85 -8.98 10.42
C ASP A 297 -14.39 -10.43 10.38
N GLU A 298 -13.89 -11.31 11.24
CA GLU A 298 -14.30 -12.73 11.28
C GLU A 298 -15.78 -12.95 11.64
N ALA A 299 -16.50 -11.90 12.02
CA ALA A 299 -17.92 -11.93 12.33
C ALA A 299 -18.84 -12.18 11.12
N SER A 300 -18.32 -12.23 9.88
CA SER A 300 -19.09 -12.40 8.64
C SER A 300 -19.05 -13.81 8.03
N SER A 301 -18.41 -14.77 8.68
CA SER A 301 -18.28 -16.17 8.20
C SER A 301 -18.98 -17.13 9.15
N GLY A 302 -20.22 -16.88 9.45
CA GLY A 302 -21.15 -17.80 10.15
C GLY A 302 -22.16 -18.39 9.19
#